data_688a970fd8784827344df399cb4a5712
#
_entry.id   688a970fd8784827344df399cb4a5712
#
_cell.length_a   1.000
_cell.length_b   1.000
_cell.length_c   1.000
_cell.angle_alpha   90.00
_cell.angle_beta   90.00
_cell.angle_gamma   90.00
#
_symmetry.space_group_name_H-M   'P 1'
#
loop_
_entity.id
_entity.type
_entity.pdbx_description
1 polymer ?
#
loop_
_entity_poly.entity_id
_entity_poly.type
_entity_poly.pdbx_seq_one_letter_code
_entity_poly.pdbx_strand_id
1 'polypeptide(L)'
;MKKKILIVDDHPDIVLMLTDRLEALGYDTISAGNGQEALEKYEQDFPHLMLLDLEMPQMAGMEVLHQLAKMSVKKNGEADSQTFGGGECLPLPVVVMTAHGTISKAVEAMKAGAYDFLTKPIELDHLAIVLKKVLTREALGRQVAALRTEVESRYSQIVGNSSQVHSMVELAKRAAEADATVLLLGESGTGKELFARSIHQWSDRRDMPFSIINCVALTETLLENELFGHEKGAFTGADSLQKGKIEAADGGTVFLDEIGDMPLGLQAKLLRVLQDHEFPRVGGTRLVRVNIRVIAATNKDLKRAVKERTFREDLYFRLNVVNLLLPPLRDRPEDIIPLAEYFLARHMREMKKRKRSFSKSAIKTMRCYAWPGNIRELDNAIARAVVLGVEEEISPDLLGLGGGKDELEEIDNLPYHESLDRFGTRILEQAMRRSNWSQTKASELLGLQRTYLSRLLKQKGIQQGTESS
;
A
#
# COMPACT_ATOMS: atom_id res chain seq x y z
N MET A 1 -16.12 20.04 10.25
CA MET A 1 -17.02 20.83 9.40
C MET A 1 -18.36 20.10 9.34
N LYS A 2 -19.47 20.82 9.45
CA LYS A 2 -20.78 20.25 9.21
C LYS A 2 -20.94 19.89 7.73
N LYS A 3 -21.70 18.86 7.41
CA LYS A 3 -21.96 18.49 6.01
C LYS A 3 -23.03 19.41 5.44
N LYS A 4 -22.85 19.88 4.22
CA LYS A 4 -23.69 20.84 3.53
C LYS A 4 -24.63 20.10 2.57
N ILE A 5 -25.94 20.33 2.66
CA ILE A 5 -26.98 19.70 1.83
C ILE A 5 -27.67 20.78 0.99
N LEU A 6 -27.77 20.58 -0.31
CA LEU A 6 -28.51 21.45 -1.23
C LEU A 6 -29.95 20.93 -1.38
N ILE A 7 -30.90 21.74 -1.04
CA ILE A 7 -32.33 21.48 -1.17
C ILE A 7 -32.83 22.21 -2.42
N VAL A 8 -33.38 21.47 -3.36
CA VAL A 8 -33.90 22.01 -4.62
C VAL A 8 -35.38 21.69 -4.75
N ASP A 9 -36.22 22.69 -4.52
CA ASP A 9 -37.66 22.58 -4.57
C ASP A 9 -38.25 23.99 -4.83
N ASP A 10 -39.30 24.11 -5.66
CA ASP A 10 -39.93 25.37 -6.00
C ASP A 10 -40.97 25.81 -4.96
N HIS A 11 -41.29 24.95 -3.99
CA HIS A 11 -42.24 25.23 -2.93
C HIS A 11 -41.54 25.72 -1.65
N PRO A 12 -41.66 27.02 -1.29
CA PRO A 12 -40.94 27.59 -0.13
C PRO A 12 -41.24 26.87 1.19
N ASP A 13 -42.46 26.38 1.38
CA ASP A 13 -42.87 25.68 2.61
C ASP A 13 -42.15 24.35 2.78
N ILE A 14 -41.89 23.61 1.68
CA ILE A 14 -41.16 22.36 1.69
C ILE A 14 -39.66 22.64 1.98
N VAL A 15 -39.10 23.65 1.34
CA VAL A 15 -37.73 24.10 1.58
C VAL A 15 -37.54 24.48 3.05
N LEU A 16 -38.43 25.26 3.63
CA LEU A 16 -38.36 25.68 5.03
C LEU A 16 -38.43 24.47 5.97
N MET A 17 -39.40 23.58 5.79
CA MET A 17 -39.57 22.37 6.59
C MET A 17 -38.31 21.46 6.53
N LEU A 18 -37.76 21.27 5.35
CA LEU A 18 -36.54 20.46 5.16
C LEU A 18 -35.31 21.15 5.79
N THR A 19 -35.18 22.46 5.64
CA THR A 19 -34.12 23.25 6.26
C THR A 19 -34.11 23.09 7.77
N ASP A 20 -35.25 23.36 8.42
CA ASP A 20 -35.41 23.25 9.89
C ASP A 20 -35.04 21.82 10.38
N ARG A 21 -35.49 20.80 9.63
CA ARG A 21 -35.24 19.42 10.03
C ARG A 21 -33.75 19.03 9.85
N LEU A 22 -33.13 19.43 8.74
CA LEU A 22 -31.72 19.13 8.45
C LEU A 22 -30.80 19.87 9.40
N GLU A 23 -31.08 21.12 9.73
CA GLU A 23 -30.35 21.89 10.74
C GLU A 23 -30.45 21.27 12.13
N ALA A 24 -31.62 20.80 12.51
CA ALA A 24 -31.86 20.07 13.77
C ALA A 24 -31.05 18.73 13.79
N LEU A 25 -30.83 18.12 12.64
CA LEU A 25 -29.95 16.92 12.49
C LEU A 25 -28.44 17.26 12.42
N GLY A 26 -28.10 18.57 12.48
CA GLY A 26 -26.70 19.02 12.50
C GLY A 26 -26.07 19.23 11.15
N TYR A 27 -26.83 19.32 10.06
CA TYR A 27 -26.36 19.64 8.72
C TYR A 27 -26.42 21.15 8.45
N ASP A 28 -25.58 21.65 7.56
CA ASP A 28 -25.73 22.98 6.97
C ASP A 28 -26.54 22.86 5.69
N THR A 29 -27.44 23.81 5.44
CA THR A 29 -28.38 23.78 4.30
C THR A 29 -28.15 24.93 3.33
N ILE A 30 -28.38 24.67 2.06
CA ILE A 30 -28.48 25.63 0.97
C ILE A 30 -29.74 25.29 0.21
N SER A 31 -30.49 26.29 -0.23
CA SER A 31 -31.74 26.10 -1.00
C SER A 31 -31.61 26.68 -2.41
N ALA A 32 -32.28 26.06 -3.37
CA ALA A 32 -32.48 26.56 -4.72
C ALA A 32 -33.92 26.36 -5.15
N GLY A 33 -34.53 27.35 -5.79
CA GLY A 33 -35.94 27.33 -6.21
C GLY A 33 -36.18 26.75 -7.60
N ASN A 34 -35.14 26.41 -8.35
CA ASN A 34 -35.22 25.81 -9.67
C ASN A 34 -33.92 25.11 -10.04
N GLY A 35 -33.93 24.33 -11.15
CA GLY A 35 -32.76 23.53 -11.59
C GLY A 35 -31.57 24.37 -12.03
N GLN A 36 -31.76 25.55 -12.58
CA GLN A 36 -30.65 26.42 -13.01
C GLN A 36 -29.87 26.95 -11.80
N GLU A 37 -30.59 27.45 -10.80
CA GLU A 37 -30.01 27.90 -9.53
C GLU A 37 -29.30 26.75 -8.78
N ALA A 38 -29.87 25.55 -8.86
CA ALA A 38 -29.26 24.36 -8.27
C ALA A 38 -27.89 24.04 -8.83
N LEU A 39 -27.69 24.14 -10.16
CA LEU A 39 -26.41 23.93 -10.83
C LEU A 39 -25.39 25.00 -10.47
N GLU A 40 -25.81 26.26 -10.41
CA GLU A 40 -24.95 27.38 -10.01
C GLU A 40 -24.46 27.22 -8.56
N LYS A 41 -25.37 26.88 -7.63
CA LYS A 41 -25.03 26.64 -6.21
C LYS A 41 -24.19 25.36 -6.03
N TYR A 42 -24.38 24.35 -6.85
CA TYR A 42 -23.52 23.19 -6.86
C TYR A 42 -22.06 23.56 -7.17
N GLU A 43 -21.82 24.42 -8.16
CA GLU A 43 -20.46 24.84 -8.53
C GLU A 43 -19.83 25.81 -7.53
N GLN A 44 -20.61 26.66 -6.88
CA GLN A 44 -20.12 27.67 -5.95
C GLN A 44 -19.91 27.13 -4.53
N ASP A 45 -20.82 26.31 -4.04
CA ASP A 45 -20.93 25.93 -2.64
C ASP A 45 -20.43 24.53 -2.32
N PHE A 46 -20.21 23.67 -3.33
CA PHE A 46 -19.74 22.31 -3.19
C PHE A 46 -20.52 21.47 -2.15
N PRO A 47 -21.84 21.29 -2.33
CA PRO A 47 -22.64 20.51 -1.39
C PRO A 47 -22.20 19.04 -1.35
N HIS A 48 -22.46 18.36 -0.22
CA HIS A 48 -22.14 16.95 -0.02
C HIS A 48 -23.27 16.02 -0.48
N LEU A 49 -24.48 16.54 -0.64
CA LEU A 49 -25.68 15.83 -1.09
C LEU A 49 -26.66 16.85 -1.66
N MET A 50 -27.44 16.43 -2.64
CA MET A 50 -28.55 17.21 -3.20
C MET A 50 -29.87 16.46 -2.95
N LEU A 51 -30.85 17.16 -2.38
CA LEU A 51 -32.24 16.75 -2.40
C LEU A 51 -32.92 17.50 -3.56
N LEU A 52 -33.43 16.78 -4.55
CA LEU A 52 -33.86 17.34 -5.83
C LEU A 52 -35.31 16.99 -6.11
N ASP A 53 -36.17 17.99 -6.20
CA ASP A 53 -37.51 17.78 -6.73
C ASP A 53 -37.47 17.49 -8.24
N LEU A 54 -38.28 16.53 -8.67
CA LEU A 54 -38.40 16.20 -10.09
C LEU A 54 -39.33 17.15 -10.86
N GLU A 55 -40.30 17.75 -10.21
CA GLU A 55 -41.31 18.60 -10.81
C GLU A 55 -41.12 20.05 -10.40
N MET A 56 -40.36 20.79 -11.19
CA MET A 56 -40.06 22.20 -10.97
C MET A 56 -40.26 23.02 -12.26
N PRO A 57 -40.61 24.32 -12.14
CA PRO A 57 -40.66 25.21 -13.31
C PRO A 57 -39.29 25.54 -13.85
N GLN A 58 -39.21 25.98 -15.11
CA GLN A 58 -38.02 26.38 -15.86
C GLN A 58 -37.12 25.21 -16.24
N MET A 59 -36.53 24.46 -15.30
CA MET A 59 -35.69 23.31 -15.51
C MET A 59 -36.14 22.17 -14.59
N ALA A 60 -36.60 21.08 -15.17
CA ALA A 60 -37.06 19.90 -14.43
C ALA A 60 -35.91 19.16 -13.76
N GLY A 61 -36.18 18.48 -12.63
CA GLY A 61 -35.13 17.74 -11.90
C GLY A 61 -34.41 16.67 -12.73
N MET A 62 -35.11 16.03 -13.67
CA MET A 62 -34.50 15.08 -14.61
C MET A 62 -33.44 15.75 -15.50
N GLU A 63 -33.66 16.98 -15.90
CA GLU A 63 -32.70 17.75 -16.72
C GLU A 63 -31.46 18.13 -15.90
N VAL A 64 -31.64 18.46 -14.61
CA VAL A 64 -30.54 18.67 -13.66
C VAL A 64 -29.68 17.42 -13.54
N LEU A 65 -30.29 16.23 -13.37
CA LEU A 65 -29.53 14.96 -13.32
C LEU A 65 -28.68 14.73 -14.58
N HIS A 66 -29.25 14.94 -15.77
CA HIS A 66 -28.52 14.79 -17.02
C HIS A 66 -27.38 15.80 -17.17
N GLN A 67 -27.55 17.04 -16.71
CA GLN A 67 -26.48 18.04 -16.74
C GLN A 67 -25.36 17.71 -15.76
N LEU A 68 -25.68 17.27 -14.54
CA LEU A 68 -24.70 16.80 -13.56
C LEU A 68 -23.89 15.61 -14.11
N ALA A 69 -24.54 14.65 -14.79
CA ALA A 69 -23.85 13.53 -15.43
C ALA A 69 -22.85 14.00 -16.52
N LYS A 70 -23.26 14.96 -17.35
CA LYS A 70 -22.36 15.56 -18.36
C LYS A 70 -21.18 16.32 -17.74
N MET A 71 -21.38 17.00 -16.61
CA MET A 71 -20.31 17.69 -15.86
C MET A 71 -19.31 16.72 -15.26
N SER A 72 -19.78 15.56 -14.80
CA SER A 72 -18.93 14.48 -14.28
C SER A 72 -17.96 13.96 -15.35
N VAL A 73 -18.44 13.71 -16.57
CA VAL A 73 -17.62 13.24 -17.70
C VAL A 73 -16.56 14.28 -18.11
N LYS A 74 -16.86 15.57 -18.01
CA LYS A 74 -15.90 16.64 -18.37
C LYS A 74 -14.79 16.86 -17.33
N LYS A 75 -15.04 16.63 -16.05
CA LYS A 75 -14.05 16.80 -14.97
C LYS A 75 -13.12 15.60 -14.81
N ASN A 76 -13.59 14.40 -15.11
CA ASN A 76 -12.82 13.16 -15.01
C ASN A 76 -12.46 12.70 -16.42
N GLY A 77 -11.42 13.31 -17.01
CA GLY A 77 -10.81 12.76 -18.23
C GLY A 77 -10.39 11.32 -17.96
N GLU A 78 -11.10 10.35 -18.52
CA GLU A 78 -10.83 8.90 -18.65
C GLU A 78 -10.49 8.05 -17.41
N ALA A 79 -10.39 8.58 -16.20
CA ALA A 79 -10.05 7.76 -15.03
C ALA A 79 -10.89 8.17 -13.82
N ASP A 80 -11.78 7.30 -13.42
CA ASP A 80 -12.57 7.17 -12.17
C ASP A 80 -14.09 7.28 -12.34
N SER A 81 -14.66 6.39 -13.14
CA SER A 81 -16.10 6.09 -13.08
C SER A 81 -16.38 5.07 -11.98
N GLN A 82 -16.48 5.51 -10.73
CA GLN A 82 -17.14 4.71 -9.70
C GLN A 82 -18.65 4.73 -9.95
N THR A 83 -19.14 3.76 -10.72
CA THR A 83 -20.56 3.53 -10.95
C THR A 83 -21.23 3.03 -9.66
N PHE A 84 -22.06 3.86 -9.05
CA PHE A 84 -22.97 3.44 -8.01
C PHE A 84 -24.28 2.96 -8.66
N GLY A 85 -24.46 1.64 -8.79
CA GLY A 85 -25.77 1.07 -9.11
C GLY A 85 -26.17 1.03 -10.59
N GLY A 86 -25.25 0.92 -11.55
CA GLY A 86 -25.58 0.64 -12.96
C GLY A 86 -26.19 1.80 -13.76
N GLY A 87 -26.15 3.03 -13.24
CA GLY A 87 -26.59 4.27 -13.89
C GLY A 87 -25.42 5.21 -14.20
N GLU A 88 -25.71 6.38 -14.81
CA GLU A 88 -24.73 7.43 -15.06
C GLU A 88 -24.08 7.91 -13.76
N CYS A 89 -22.75 8.14 -13.74
CA CYS A 89 -22.02 8.58 -12.56
C CYS A 89 -22.24 10.07 -12.31
N LEU A 90 -22.87 10.40 -11.18
CA LEU A 90 -23.07 11.80 -10.75
C LEU A 90 -21.91 12.28 -9.86
N PRO A 91 -21.55 13.58 -9.93
CA PRO A 91 -20.43 14.15 -9.17
C PRO A 91 -20.69 14.29 -7.67
N LEU A 92 -21.97 14.14 -7.25
CA LEU A 92 -22.40 14.08 -5.86
C LEU A 92 -23.63 13.18 -5.74
N PRO A 93 -23.92 12.60 -4.56
CA PRO A 93 -25.13 11.82 -4.37
C PRO A 93 -26.38 12.73 -4.44
N VAL A 94 -27.32 12.34 -5.30
CA VAL A 94 -28.61 13.02 -5.47
C VAL A 94 -29.72 12.11 -4.98
N VAL A 95 -30.55 12.61 -4.04
CA VAL A 95 -31.78 11.96 -3.61
C VAL A 95 -32.93 12.74 -4.22
N VAL A 96 -33.74 12.08 -5.04
CA VAL A 96 -34.84 12.75 -5.72
C VAL A 96 -36.11 12.74 -4.87
N MET A 97 -36.87 13.80 -4.96
CA MET A 97 -38.18 13.94 -4.32
C MET A 97 -39.28 13.88 -5.41
N THR A 98 -40.32 13.07 -5.20
CA THR A 98 -41.36 12.84 -6.21
C THR A 98 -42.74 12.83 -5.62
N ALA A 99 -43.78 13.30 -6.33
CA ALA A 99 -45.16 13.26 -5.90
C ALA A 99 -45.71 11.83 -5.82
N HIS A 100 -46.71 11.63 -4.99
CA HIS A 100 -47.39 10.33 -4.81
C HIS A 100 -48.00 9.85 -6.13
N GLY A 101 -47.60 8.65 -6.60
CA GLY A 101 -48.09 8.03 -7.85
C GLY A 101 -47.14 8.06 -9.06
N THR A 102 -45.98 8.70 -8.96
CA THR A 102 -44.97 8.79 -10.06
C THR A 102 -43.78 7.86 -9.89
N ILE A 103 -44.04 6.61 -9.48
CA ILE A 103 -42.97 5.59 -9.30
C ILE A 103 -42.15 5.39 -10.59
N SER A 104 -42.78 5.53 -11.77
CA SER A 104 -42.09 5.46 -13.06
C SER A 104 -40.98 6.53 -13.19
N LYS A 105 -41.24 7.77 -12.77
CA LYS A 105 -40.27 8.87 -12.81
C LYS A 105 -39.13 8.64 -11.79
N ALA A 106 -39.44 8.07 -10.62
CA ALA A 106 -38.41 7.68 -9.65
C ALA A 106 -37.47 6.61 -10.25
N VAL A 107 -38.02 5.60 -10.94
CA VAL A 107 -37.22 4.56 -11.63
C VAL A 107 -36.36 5.16 -12.74
N GLU A 108 -36.88 6.13 -13.51
CA GLU A 108 -36.11 6.84 -14.54
C GLU A 108 -34.96 7.65 -13.91
N ALA A 109 -35.22 8.36 -12.79
CA ALA A 109 -34.20 9.10 -12.06
C ALA A 109 -33.11 8.18 -11.51
N MET A 110 -33.47 7.00 -10.99
CA MET A 110 -32.50 5.98 -10.57
C MET A 110 -31.63 5.49 -11.72
N LYS A 111 -32.20 5.30 -12.93
CA LYS A 111 -31.45 4.95 -14.15
C LYS A 111 -30.52 6.10 -14.59
N ALA A 112 -30.93 7.36 -14.38
CA ALA A 112 -30.11 8.55 -14.65
C ALA A 112 -29.06 8.83 -13.56
N GLY A 113 -28.87 7.91 -12.60
CA GLY A 113 -27.81 7.98 -11.59
C GLY A 113 -28.22 8.54 -10.23
N ALA A 114 -29.49 8.83 -9.99
CA ALA A 114 -29.93 9.21 -8.65
C ALA A 114 -29.63 8.09 -7.64
N TYR A 115 -29.22 8.48 -6.43
CA TYR A 115 -28.83 7.52 -5.40
C TYR A 115 -30.00 6.83 -4.72
N ASP A 116 -31.07 7.58 -4.44
CA ASP A 116 -32.30 7.11 -3.79
C ASP A 116 -33.44 8.09 -4.10
N PHE A 117 -34.67 7.77 -3.69
CA PHE A 117 -35.81 8.65 -3.87
C PHE A 117 -36.64 8.76 -2.58
N LEU A 118 -37.40 9.87 -2.43
CA LEU A 118 -38.35 10.14 -1.38
C LEU A 118 -39.69 10.52 -2.01
N THR A 119 -40.79 9.98 -1.46
CA THR A 119 -42.13 10.34 -1.92
C THR A 119 -42.69 11.51 -1.10
N LYS A 120 -43.30 12.48 -1.76
CA LYS A 120 -44.06 13.56 -1.11
C LYS A 120 -45.47 13.03 -0.72
N PRO A 121 -45.98 13.28 0.51
CA PRO A 121 -45.36 14.05 1.58
C PRO A 121 -44.16 13.34 2.20
N ILE A 122 -43.08 14.11 2.48
CA ILE A 122 -41.81 13.58 2.95
C ILE A 122 -41.94 13.18 4.44
N GLU A 123 -41.76 11.90 4.70
CA GLU A 123 -41.66 11.38 6.06
C GLU A 123 -40.26 11.70 6.64
N LEU A 124 -40.22 12.54 7.69
CA LEU A 124 -38.97 13.04 8.26
C LEU A 124 -38.05 11.94 8.81
N ASP A 125 -38.63 10.85 9.32
CA ASP A 125 -37.86 9.70 9.81
C ASP A 125 -37.24 8.92 8.65
N HIS A 126 -37.94 8.74 7.56
CA HIS A 126 -37.42 8.12 6.33
C HIS A 126 -36.30 8.98 5.72
N LEU A 127 -36.49 10.29 5.65
CA LEU A 127 -35.41 11.23 5.23
C LEU A 127 -34.14 11.04 6.05
N ALA A 128 -34.24 10.97 7.38
CA ALA A 128 -33.07 10.79 8.24
C ALA A 128 -32.32 9.47 7.97
N ILE A 129 -33.04 8.38 7.73
CA ILE A 129 -32.47 7.07 7.39
C ILE A 129 -31.73 7.12 6.04
N VAL A 130 -32.37 7.68 5.00
CA VAL A 130 -31.80 7.83 3.67
C VAL A 130 -30.52 8.68 3.72
N LEU A 131 -30.56 9.83 4.36
CA LEU A 131 -29.41 10.71 4.52
C LEU A 131 -28.24 10.02 5.23
N LYS A 132 -28.51 9.34 6.34
CA LYS A 132 -27.47 8.60 7.07
C LYS A 132 -26.83 7.51 6.19
N LYS A 133 -27.63 6.76 5.44
CA LYS A 133 -27.15 5.72 4.51
C LYS A 133 -26.25 6.30 3.42
N VAL A 134 -26.71 7.36 2.76
CA VAL A 134 -25.98 8.03 1.67
C VAL A 134 -24.65 8.59 2.16
N LEU A 135 -24.69 9.40 3.21
CA LEU A 135 -23.51 10.10 3.74
C LEU A 135 -22.49 9.17 4.39
N THR A 136 -22.93 8.04 4.94
CA THR A 136 -22.02 7.00 5.46
C THR A 136 -21.29 6.30 4.32
N ARG A 137 -22.01 5.92 3.25
CA ARG A 137 -21.43 5.27 2.09
C ARG A 137 -20.41 6.18 1.38
N GLU A 138 -20.74 7.46 1.23
CA GLU A 138 -19.85 8.46 0.66
C GLU A 138 -18.57 8.63 1.50
N ALA A 139 -18.69 8.71 2.81
CA ALA A 139 -17.54 8.79 3.71
C ALA A 139 -16.64 7.55 3.60
N LEU A 140 -17.24 6.35 3.51
CA LEU A 140 -16.49 5.11 3.28
C LEU A 140 -15.78 5.12 1.93
N GLY A 141 -16.44 5.55 0.87
CA GLY A 141 -15.85 5.67 -0.47
C GLY A 141 -14.63 6.62 -0.48
N ARG A 142 -14.76 7.78 0.15
CA ARG A 142 -13.63 8.74 0.30
C ARG A 142 -12.48 8.15 1.12
N GLN A 143 -12.78 7.42 2.21
CA GLN A 143 -11.75 6.75 3.01
C GLN A 143 -11.02 5.68 2.20
N VAL A 144 -11.74 4.85 1.45
CA VAL A 144 -11.15 3.84 0.57
C VAL A 144 -10.30 4.49 -0.52
N ALA A 145 -10.77 5.57 -1.16
CA ALA A 145 -10.00 6.30 -2.16
C ALA A 145 -8.73 6.92 -1.56
N ALA A 146 -8.83 7.55 -0.37
CA ALA A 146 -7.68 8.11 0.32
C ALA A 146 -6.65 7.04 0.71
N LEU A 147 -7.10 5.89 1.22
CA LEU A 147 -6.23 4.76 1.55
C LEU A 147 -5.60 4.14 0.29
N ARG A 148 -6.34 4.04 -0.82
CA ARG A 148 -5.79 3.63 -2.12
C ARG A 148 -4.68 4.57 -2.57
N THR A 149 -4.94 5.89 -2.58
CA THR A 149 -3.94 6.90 -2.96
C THR A 149 -2.70 6.85 -2.05
N GLU A 150 -2.88 6.63 -0.75
CA GLU A 150 -1.76 6.48 0.18
C GLU A 150 -0.94 5.22 -0.12
N VAL A 151 -1.60 4.08 -0.36
CA VAL A 151 -0.94 2.83 -0.77
C VAL A 151 -0.25 3.00 -2.12
N GLU A 152 -0.93 3.58 -3.10
CA GLU A 152 -0.37 3.84 -4.43
C GLU A 152 0.84 4.78 -4.37
N SER A 153 0.80 5.83 -3.56
CA SER A 153 1.94 6.75 -3.41
C SER A 153 3.18 6.07 -2.81
N ARG A 154 3.00 5.04 -1.99
CA ARG A 154 4.11 4.25 -1.42
C ARG A 154 4.75 3.29 -2.43
N TYR A 155 4.00 2.86 -3.45
CA TYR A 155 4.41 1.80 -4.38
C TYR A 155 4.38 2.24 -5.85
N SER A 156 4.17 3.52 -6.15
CA SER A 156 3.84 4.00 -7.50
C SER A 156 5.03 4.17 -8.45
N GLN A 157 6.27 4.03 -8.02
CA GLN A 157 7.40 4.22 -8.91
C GLN A 157 8.47 3.15 -8.75
N ILE A 158 8.68 2.38 -9.83
CA ILE A 158 9.92 1.63 -10.00
C ILE A 158 11.00 2.65 -10.32
N VAL A 159 11.86 2.95 -9.33
CA VAL A 159 13.00 3.84 -9.50
C VAL A 159 14.18 3.03 -10.00
N GLY A 160 14.75 3.40 -11.14
CA GLY A 160 15.95 2.80 -11.71
C GLY A 160 16.20 3.32 -13.12
N ASN A 161 17.45 3.62 -13.41
CA ASN A 161 17.91 4.14 -14.71
C ASN A 161 18.70 3.09 -15.52
N SER A 162 18.95 1.93 -14.94
CA SER A 162 19.68 0.86 -15.62
C SER A 162 18.88 0.26 -16.79
N SER A 163 19.58 -0.10 -17.85
CA SER A 163 18.99 -0.74 -19.03
C SER A 163 18.27 -2.05 -18.67
N GLN A 164 18.78 -2.77 -17.69
CA GLN A 164 18.20 -4.02 -17.17
C GLN A 164 16.83 -3.77 -16.55
N VAL A 165 16.67 -2.73 -15.71
CA VAL A 165 15.38 -2.38 -15.11
C VAL A 165 14.38 -1.90 -16.18
N HIS A 166 14.83 -1.09 -17.14
CA HIS A 166 13.97 -0.66 -18.24
C HIS A 166 13.44 -1.83 -19.07
N SER A 167 14.30 -2.76 -19.46
CA SER A 167 13.89 -3.96 -20.21
C SER A 167 12.88 -4.81 -19.42
N MET A 168 13.07 -4.94 -18.11
CA MET A 168 12.13 -5.68 -17.26
C MET A 168 10.79 -4.96 -17.10
N VAL A 169 10.78 -3.64 -16.97
CA VAL A 169 9.54 -2.85 -16.92
C VAL A 169 8.74 -3.02 -18.20
N GLU A 170 9.39 -2.97 -19.37
CA GLU A 170 8.72 -3.21 -20.65
C GLU A 170 8.16 -4.65 -20.77
N LEU A 171 8.91 -5.66 -20.33
CA LEU A 171 8.40 -7.03 -20.31
C LEU A 171 7.24 -7.21 -19.32
N ALA A 172 7.34 -6.56 -18.14
CA ALA A 172 6.29 -6.58 -17.14
C ALA A 172 4.99 -5.92 -17.64
N LYS A 173 5.07 -4.80 -18.37
CA LYS A 173 3.90 -4.15 -19.00
C LYS A 173 3.22 -5.06 -20.02
N ARG A 174 3.99 -5.69 -20.92
CA ARG A 174 3.44 -6.66 -21.89
C ARG A 174 2.78 -7.86 -21.19
N ALA A 175 3.40 -8.35 -20.11
CA ALA A 175 2.81 -9.42 -19.32
C ALA A 175 1.53 -8.96 -18.60
N ALA A 176 1.44 -7.69 -18.21
CA ALA A 176 0.25 -7.12 -17.58
C ALA A 176 -0.95 -7.12 -18.55
N GLU A 177 -0.75 -6.70 -19.79
CA GLU A 177 -1.77 -6.67 -20.86
C GLU A 177 -2.26 -8.07 -21.24
N ALA A 178 -1.40 -9.08 -21.18
CA ALA A 178 -1.72 -10.45 -21.59
C ALA A 178 -2.50 -11.28 -20.55
N ASP A 179 -2.79 -10.74 -19.35
CA ASP A 179 -3.38 -11.46 -18.20
C ASP A 179 -2.67 -12.79 -17.86
N ALA A 180 -1.40 -12.92 -18.22
CA ALA A 180 -0.61 -14.12 -18.04
C ALA A 180 -0.11 -14.28 -16.61
N THR A 181 0.13 -15.52 -16.18
CA THR A 181 0.83 -15.82 -14.93
C THR A 181 2.28 -15.34 -15.02
N VAL A 182 2.74 -14.62 -13.99
CA VAL A 182 4.09 -14.07 -13.94
C VAL A 182 4.86 -14.66 -12.77
N LEU A 183 6.07 -15.14 -13.03
CA LEU A 183 7.00 -15.62 -12.02
C LEU A 183 8.15 -14.62 -11.86
N LEU A 184 8.23 -13.98 -10.69
CA LEU A 184 9.27 -13.03 -10.31
C LEU A 184 10.40 -13.77 -9.57
N LEU A 185 11.58 -13.80 -10.16
CA LEU A 185 12.76 -14.38 -9.56
C LEU A 185 13.74 -13.30 -9.13
N GLY A 186 14.46 -13.52 -8.05
CA GLY A 186 15.49 -12.60 -7.58
C GLY A 186 15.71 -12.69 -6.08
N GLU A 187 16.86 -12.20 -5.65
CA GLU A 187 17.25 -12.18 -4.24
C GLU A 187 16.24 -11.45 -3.35
N SER A 188 16.30 -11.71 -2.03
CA SER A 188 15.48 -10.97 -1.08
C SER A 188 15.79 -9.46 -1.15
N GLY A 189 14.76 -8.62 -1.09
CA GLY A 189 14.91 -7.17 -1.09
C GLY A 189 15.17 -6.53 -2.47
N THR A 190 15.08 -7.27 -3.59
CA THR A 190 15.26 -6.71 -4.95
C THR A 190 14.07 -5.92 -5.48
N GLY A 191 12.92 -5.96 -4.79
CA GLY A 191 11.71 -5.23 -5.18
C GLY A 191 10.63 -6.08 -5.86
N LYS A 192 10.63 -7.41 -5.69
CA LYS A 192 9.63 -8.33 -6.28
C LYS A 192 8.18 -7.90 -6.00
N GLU A 193 7.86 -7.51 -4.77
CA GLU A 193 6.51 -7.03 -4.42
C GLU A 193 6.13 -5.75 -5.18
N LEU A 194 7.06 -4.82 -5.35
CA LEU A 194 6.83 -3.59 -6.11
C LEU A 194 6.51 -3.91 -7.58
N PHE A 195 7.26 -4.83 -8.19
CA PHE A 195 6.96 -5.30 -9.56
C PHE A 195 5.60 -5.99 -9.65
N ALA A 196 5.23 -6.82 -8.67
CA ALA A 196 3.91 -7.47 -8.65
C ALA A 196 2.77 -6.46 -8.59
N ARG A 197 2.88 -5.44 -7.74
CA ARG A 197 1.90 -4.33 -7.65
C ARG A 197 1.84 -3.51 -8.93
N SER A 198 3.00 -3.22 -9.53
CA SER A 198 3.05 -2.48 -10.80
C SER A 198 2.42 -3.27 -11.94
N ILE A 199 2.65 -4.59 -12.03
CA ILE A 199 2.00 -5.46 -13.03
C ILE A 199 0.48 -5.46 -12.85
N HIS A 200 0.00 -5.55 -11.62
CA HIS A 200 -1.43 -5.44 -11.35
C HIS A 200 -1.99 -4.08 -11.80
N GLN A 201 -1.30 -2.99 -11.50
CA GLN A 201 -1.73 -1.63 -11.82
C GLN A 201 -1.72 -1.33 -13.33
N TRP A 202 -0.85 -1.99 -14.10
CA TRP A 202 -0.81 -1.88 -15.57
C TRP A 202 -1.77 -2.83 -16.28
N SER A 203 -2.50 -3.69 -15.55
CA SER A 203 -3.44 -4.66 -16.11
C SER A 203 -4.88 -4.14 -16.15
N ASP A 204 -5.73 -4.81 -16.90
CA ASP A 204 -7.19 -4.55 -16.93
C ASP A 204 -7.86 -4.80 -15.57
N ARG A 205 -7.16 -5.48 -14.63
CA ARG A 205 -7.65 -5.76 -13.28
C ARG A 205 -7.20 -4.73 -12.23
N ARG A 206 -6.68 -3.58 -12.65
CA ARG A 206 -6.12 -2.54 -11.76
C ARG A 206 -7.08 -2.06 -10.66
N ASP A 207 -8.40 -2.03 -10.97
CA ASP A 207 -9.44 -1.60 -10.05
C ASP A 207 -10.01 -2.73 -9.18
N MET A 208 -9.57 -3.98 -9.45
CA MET A 208 -9.99 -5.18 -8.75
C MET A 208 -9.08 -5.48 -7.55
N PRO A 209 -9.47 -6.38 -6.64
CA PRO A 209 -8.66 -6.70 -5.46
C PRO A 209 -7.25 -7.19 -5.81
N PHE A 210 -6.24 -6.72 -5.04
CA PHE A 210 -4.88 -7.25 -5.05
C PHE A 210 -4.59 -7.89 -3.69
N SER A 211 -4.51 -9.21 -3.66
CA SER A 211 -4.32 -9.98 -2.42
C SER A 211 -2.90 -10.52 -2.31
N ILE A 212 -2.22 -10.22 -1.19
CA ILE A 212 -0.84 -10.67 -0.93
C ILE A 212 -0.87 -11.83 0.05
N ILE A 213 -0.13 -12.89 -0.30
CA ILE A 213 0.04 -14.08 0.53
C ILE A 213 1.54 -14.37 0.64
N ASN A 214 2.05 -14.37 1.87
CA ASN A 214 3.44 -14.75 2.15
C ASN A 214 3.48 -16.24 2.56
N CYS A 215 4.18 -17.06 1.79
CA CYS A 215 4.22 -18.49 1.98
C CYS A 215 5.17 -18.96 3.11
N VAL A 216 6.03 -18.07 3.63
CA VAL A 216 6.99 -18.39 4.71
C VAL A 216 6.45 -18.12 6.10
N ALA A 217 5.60 -17.10 6.25
CA ALA A 217 5.29 -16.49 7.55
C ALA A 217 4.39 -17.34 8.47
N LEU A 218 3.83 -18.48 7.99
CA LEU A 218 2.77 -19.23 8.67
C LEU A 218 3.06 -20.74 8.72
N THR A 219 2.49 -21.42 9.71
CA THR A 219 2.43 -22.88 9.70
C THR A 219 1.57 -23.37 8.53
N GLU A 220 1.76 -24.61 8.08
CA GLU A 220 1.02 -25.18 6.94
C GLU A 220 -0.50 -25.04 7.09
N THR A 221 -1.03 -25.33 8.27
CA THR A 221 -2.47 -25.23 8.58
C THR A 221 -2.99 -23.79 8.54
N LEU A 222 -2.20 -22.83 9.03
CA LEU A 222 -2.57 -21.41 8.98
C LEU A 222 -2.49 -20.87 7.55
N LEU A 223 -1.47 -21.25 6.79
CA LEU A 223 -1.34 -20.88 5.39
C LEU A 223 -2.48 -21.43 4.55
N GLU A 224 -2.87 -22.69 4.79
CA GLU A 224 -4.01 -23.32 4.14
C GLU A 224 -5.31 -22.56 4.41
N ASN A 225 -5.53 -22.20 5.66
CA ASN A 225 -6.71 -21.43 6.06
C ASN A 225 -6.71 -20.03 5.47
N GLU A 226 -5.57 -19.34 5.44
CA GLU A 226 -5.47 -18.04 4.77
C GLU A 226 -5.74 -18.11 3.27
N LEU A 227 -5.22 -19.12 2.58
CA LEU A 227 -5.39 -19.30 1.15
C LEU A 227 -6.84 -19.63 0.79
N PHE A 228 -7.38 -20.70 1.39
CA PHE A 228 -8.63 -21.32 0.95
C PHE A 228 -9.82 -21.00 1.85
N GLY A 229 -9.60 -20.47 3.07
CA GLY A 229 -10.66 -20.27 4.05
C GLY A 229 -11.17 -21.57 4.64
N HIS A 230 -12.15 -21.50 5.54
CA HIS A 230 -12.71 -22.67 6.20
C HIS A 230 -14.23 -22.62 6.34
N GLU A 231 -14.84 -23.78 6.38
CA GLU A 231 -16.24 -23.96 6.78
C GLU A 231 -16.34 -24.02 8.32
N LYS A 232 -17.53 -23.67 8.83
CA LYS A 232 -17.80 -23.80 10.27
C LYS A 232 -17.54 -25.23 10.75
N GLY A 233 -16.76 -25.40 11.82
CA GLY A 233 -16.42 -26.68 12.40
C GLY A 233 -15.24 -27.42 11.73
N ALA A 234 -14.51 -26.80 10.83
CA ALA A 234 -13.36 -27.40 10.13
C ALA A 234 -12.22 -27.82 11.08
N PHE A 235 -12.03 -27.07 12.17
CA PHE A 235 -11.06 -27.37 13.25
C PHE A 235 -11.51 -26.74 14.56
N THR A 236 -10.81 -27.01 15.66
CA THR A 236 -11.11 -26.45 16.99
C THR A 236 -10.91 -24.91 16.96
N GLY A 237 -12.01 -24.16 17.14
CA GLY A 237 -12.03 -22.68 17.04
C GLY A 237 -12.61 -22.15 15.73
N ALA A 238 -13.06 -22.99 14.79
CA ALA A 238 -13.75 -22.60 13.59
C ALA A 238 -15.26 -22.33 13.84
N ASP A 239 -15.56 -21.27 14.58
CA ASP A 239 -16.93 -20.95 15.02
C ASP A 239 -17.84 -20.42 13.90
N SER A 240 -17.26 -19.87 12.85
CA SER A 240 -17.95 -19.29 11.68
C SER A 240 -17.26 -19.65 10.38
N LEU A 241 -17.97 -19.52 9.26
CA LEU A 241 -17.39 -19.60 7.92
C LEU A 241 -16.45 -18.40 7.70
N GLN A 242 -15.24 -18.66 7.20
CA GLN A 242 -14.29 -17.62 6.81
C GLN A 242 -13.84 -17.81 5.36
N LYS A 243 -13.96 -16.75 4.55
CA LYS A 243 -13.45 -16.74 3.18
C LYS A 243 -11.93 -16.63 3.17
N GLY A 244 -11.28 -17.41 2.30
CA GLY A 244 -9.84 -17.31 2.07
C GLY A 244 -9.46 -16.14 1.16
N LYS A 245 -8.18 -15.80 1.13
CA LYS A 245 -7.62 -14.71 0.30
C LYS A 245 -7.81 -14.95 -1.20
N ILE A 246 -7.82 -16.20 -1.66
CA ILE A 246 -8.09 -16.56 -3.05
C ILE A 246 -9.54 -16.22 -3.42
N GLU A 247 -10.51 -16.58 -2.57
CA GLU A 247 -11.91 -16.23 -2.78
C GLU A 247 -12.15 -14.71 -2.68
N ALA A 248 -11.49 -14.04 -1.74
CA ALA A 248 -11.58 -12.59 -1.55
C ALA A 248 -10.99 -11.79 -2.74
N ALA A 249 -10.10 -12.41 -3.52
CA ALA A 249 -9.47 -11.82 -4.70
C ALA A 249 -10.19 -12.17 -6.01
N ASP A 250 -11.42 -12.70 -5.95
CA ASP A 250 -12.18 -13.04 -7.16
C ASP A 250 -12.34 -11.84 -8.10
N GLY A 251 -12.09 -12.03 -9.39
CA GLY A 251 -11.99 -10.98 -10.41
C GLY A 251 -10.66 -10.22 -10.41
N GLY A 252 -9.82 -10.37 -9.38
CA GLY A 252 -8.60 -9.61 -9.15
C GLY A 252 -7.30 -10.39 -9.36
N THR A 253 -6.27 -10.03 -8.57
CA THR A 253 -4.92 -10.60 -8.66
C THR A 253 -4.47 -11.14 -7.29
N VAL A 254 -3.90 -12.33 -7.29
CA VAL A 254 -3.26 -12.94 -6.12
C VAL A 254 -1.75 -12.90 -6.31
N PHE A 255 -1.04 -12.29 -5.37
CA PHE A 255 0.41 -12.29 -5.30
C PHE A 255 0.89 -13.29 -4.25
N LEU A 256 1.61 -14.31 -4.69
CA LEU A 256 2.21 -15.37 -3.86
C LEU A 256 3.68 -15.06 -3.64
N ASP A 257 4.02 -14.49 -2.49
CA ASP A 257 5.41 -14.19 -2.17
C ASP A 257 6.08 -15.41 -1.54
N GLU A 258 7.35 -15.62 -1.92
CA GLU A 258 8.19 -16.76 -1.53
C GLU A 258 7.51 -18.12 -1.78
N ILE A 259 6.96 -18.29 -3.00
CA ILE A 259 6.24 -19.51 -3.41
C ILE A 259 7.09 -20.79 -3.28
N GLY A 260 8.42 -20.66 -3.37
CA GLY A 260 9.36 -21.78 -3.22
C GLY A 260 9.42 -22.37 -1.80
N ASP A 261 8.76 -21.73 -0.83
CA ASP A 261 8.64 -22.21 0.56
C ASP A 261 7.29 -22.88 0.85
N MET A 262 6.36 -22.90 -0.12
CA MET A 262 5.05 -23.48 0.05
C MET A 262 5.13 -25.01 0.30
N PRO A 263 4.46 -25.56 1.32
CA PRO A 263 4.40 -27.01 1.56
C PRO A 263 3.81 -27.79 0.38
N LEU A 264 4.32 -28.99 0.11
CA LEU A 264 3.91 -29.83 -1.04
C LEU A 264 2.40 -30.11 -1.08
N GLY A 265 1.76 -30.28 0.10
CA GLY A 265 0.30 -30.47 0.19
C GLY A 265 -0.47 -29.28 -0.37
N LEU A 266 -0.02 -28.06 -0.09
CA LEU A 266 -0.65 -26.82 -0.57
C LEU A 266 -0.33 -26.54 -2.03
N GLN A 267 0.85 -26.94 -2.52
CA GLN A 267 1.20 -26.86 -3.93
C GLN A 267 0.21 -27.62 -4.81
N ALA A 268 -0.23 -28.81 -4.38
CA ALA A 268 -1.23 -29.61 -5.11
C ALA A 268 -2.61 -28.94 -5.15
N LYS A 269 -3.02 -28.26 -4.05
CA LYS A 269 -4.28 -27.50 -4.00
C LYS A 269 -4.22 -26.24 -4.86
N LEU A 270 -3.10 -25.52 -4.82
CA LEU A 270 -2.87 -24.35 -5.64
C LEU A 270 -2.90 -24.70 -7.15
N LEU A 271 -2.31 -25.83 -7.53
CA LEU A 271 -2.34 -26.32 -8.91
C LEU A 271 -3.76 -26.46 -9.44
N ARG A 272 -4.68 -27.03 -8.62
CA ARG A 272 -6.10 -27.14 -8.99
C ARG A 272 -6.74 -25.77 -9.22
N VAL A 273 -6.46 -24.79 -8.34
CA VAL A 273 -6.95 -23.41 -8.53
C VAL A 273 -6.47 -22.84 -9.85
N LEU A 274 -5.21 -23.07 -10.23
CA LEU A 274 -4.63 -22.55 -11.47
C LEU A 274 -5.12 -23.28 -12.73
N GLN A 275 -5.58 -24.53 -12.61
CA GLN A 275 -6.05 -25.34 -13.74
C GLN A 275 -7.57 -25.27 -13.90
N ASP A 276 -8.29 -25.52 -12.81
CA ASP A 276 -9.74 -25.72 -12.81
C ASP A 276 -10.51 -24.46 -12.40
N HIS A 277 -9.81 -23.44 -11.86
CA HIS A 277 -10.40 -22.21 -11.33
C HIS A 277 -11.42 -22.48 -10.21
N GLU A 278 -11.27 -23.60 -9.50
CA GLU A 278 -12.13 -23.97 -8.38
C GLU A 278 -11.37 -24.72 -7.27
N PHE A 279 -11.88 -24.62 -6.06
CA PHE A 279 -11.32 -25.31 -4.90
C PHE A 279 -12.38 -25.47 -3.80
N PRO A 280 -12.27 -26.48 -2.89
CA PRO A 280 -13.06 -26.55 -1.68
C PRO A 280 -12.39 -25.79 -0.54
N ARG A 281 -13.18 -25.14 0.34
CA ARG A 281 -12.68 -24.62 1.62
C ARG A 281 -12.22 -25.73 2.55
N VAL A 282 -11.39 -25.40 3.54
CA VAL A 282 -10.93 -26.37 4.56
C VAL A 282 -12.15 -26.91 5.32
N GLY A 283 -12.23 -28.24 5.45
CA GLY A 283 -13.37 -28.93 6.07
C GLY A 283 -14.65 -28.99 5.24
N GLY A 284 -14.66 -28.39 4.04
CA GLY A 284 -15.81 -28.38 3.14
C GLY A 284 -15.62 -29.26 1.90
N THR A 285 -16.75 -29.63 1.27
CA THR A 285 -16.78 -30.37 -0.01
C THR A 285 -17.32 -29.50 -1.17
N ARG A 286 -17.94 -28.34 -0.84
CA ARG A 286 -18.49 -27.43 -1.83
C ARG A 286 -17.37 -26.72 -2.58
N LEU A 287 -17.40 -26.81 -3.90
CA LEU A 287 -16.45 -26.11 -4.78
C LEU A 287 -16.78 -24.62 -4.87
N VAL A 288 -15.77 -23.78 -4.66
CA VAL A 288 -15.81 -22.33 -4.85
C VAL A 288 -15.11 -22.04 -6.15
N ARG A 289 -15.79 -21.36 -7.09
CA ARG A 289 -15.23 -20.92 -8.37
C ARG A 289 -14.68 -19.52 -8.25
N VAL A 290 -13.52 -19.27 -8.86
CA VAL A 290 -12.82 -17.99 -8.84
C VAL A 290 -12.19 -17.70 -10.20
N ASN A 291 -12.16 -16.42 -10.56
CA ASN A 291 -11.42 -15.92 -11.71
C ASN A 291 -10.30 -15.02 -11.22
N ILE A 292 -9.12 -15.58 -10.96
CA ILE A 292 -7.96 -14.83 -10.44
C ILE A 292 -6.81 -14.86 -11.43
N ARG A 293 -6.06 -13.75 -11.47
CA ARG A 293 -4.72 -13.70 -12.02
C ARG A 293 -3.71 -14.03 -10.94
N VAL A 294 -2.66 -14.79 -11.27
CA VAL A 294 -1.62 -15.15 -10.30
C VAL A 294 -0.28 -14.55 -10.70
N ILE A 295 0.37 -13.89 -9.74
CA ILE A 295 1.76 -13.46 -9.79
C ILE A 295 2.48 -14.17 -8.65
N ALA A 296 3.54 -14.91 -8.93
CA ALA A 296 4.33 -15.61 -7.93
C ALA A 296 5.74 -15.02 -7.84
N ALA A 297 6.33 -15.03 -6.64
CA ALA A 297 7.69 -14.56 -6.43
C ALA A 297 8.48 -15.55 -5.55
N THR A 298 9.78 -15.66 -5.81
CA THR A 298 10.69 -16.44 -4.95
C THR A 298 12.14 -16.00 -5.14
N ASN A 299 12.94 -16.23 -4.10
CA ASN A 299 14.39 -16.13 -4.14
C ASN A 299 15.07 -17.49 -4.39
N LYS A 300 14.32 -18.60 -4.39
CA LYS A 300 14.82 -19.96 -4.55
C LYS A 300 14.95 -20.36 -6.03
N ASP A 301 15.91 -21.22 -6.33
CA ASP A 301 15.99 -21.91 -7.62
C ASP A 301 14.93 -23.03 -7.68
N LEU A 302 13.78 -22.72 -8.28
CA LEU A 302 12.68 -23.69 -8.41
C LEU A 302 13.06 -24.91 -9.27
N LYS A 303 13.97 -24.77 -10.24
CA LYS A 303 14.44 -25.91 -11.05
C LYS A 303 15.20 -26.91 -10.18
N ARG A 304 16.02 -26.39 -9.28
CA ARG A 304 16.72 -27.20 -8.28
C ARG A 304 15.72 -27.82 -7.28
N ALA A 305 14.75 -27.05 -6.77
CA ALA A 305 13.73 -27.52 -5.87
C ALA A 305 12.87 -28.65 -6.48
N VAL A 306 12.58 -28.61 -7.79
CA VAL A 306 11.92 -29.71 -8.53
C VAL A 306 12.78 -30.98 -8.52
N LYS A 307 14.10 -30.86 -8.82
CA LYS A 307 15.03 -32.02 -8.76
C LYS A 307 15.13 -32.62 -7.35
N GLU A 308 15.12 -31.79 -6.34
CA GLU A 308 15.15 -32.17 -4.92
C GLU A 308 13.78 -32.65 -4.40
N ARG A 309 12.72 -32.63 -5.23
CA ARG A 309 11.33 -33.03 -4.91
C ARG A 309 10.71 -32.20 -3.77
N THR A 310 11.18 -30.99 -3.54
CA THR A 310 10.61 -30.04 -2.59
C THR A 310 9.60 -29.10 -3.26
N PHE A 311 9.61 -29.08 -4.61
CA PHE A 311 8.64 -28.35 -5.43
C PHE A 311 8.08 -29.25 -6.54
N ARG A 312 6.78 -29.17 -6.81
CA ARG A 312 6.13 -30.00 -7.85
C ARG A 312 6.47 -29.47 -9.25
N GLU A 313 6.81 -30.38 -10.15
CA GLU A 313 7.13 -30.05 -11.54
C GLU A 313 5.93 -29.47 -12.30
N ASP A 314 4.73 -30.03 -12.10
CA ASP A 314 3.50 -29.59 -12.74
C ASP A 314 3.13 -28.14 -12.34
N LEU A 315 3.28 -27.79 -11.07
CA LEU A 315 3.06 -26.43 -10.57
C LEU A 315 4.12 -25.47 -11.14
N TYR A 316 5.38 -25.89 -11.21
CA TYR A 316 6.45 -25.08 -11.78
C TYR A 316 6.14 -24.65 -13.22
N PHE A 317 5.72 -25.58 -14.09
CA PHE A 317 5.37 -25.24 -15.46
C PHE A 317 4.12 -24.34 -15.56
N ARG A 318 3.18 -24.49 -14.67
CA ARG A 318 1.98 -23.64 -14.65
C ARG A 318 2.26 -22.20 -14.18
N LEU A 319 3.24 -22.02 -13.28
CA LEU A 319 3.67 -20.70 -12.81
C LEU A 319 4.67 -20.02 -13.76
N ASN A 320 5.51 -20.78 -14.43
CA ASN A 320 6.62 -20.29 -15.27
C ASN A 320 6.17 -19.98 -16.71
N VAL A 321 5.11 -19.15 -16.88
CA VAL A 321 4.64 -18.70 -18.19
C VAL A 321 5.44 -17.49 -18.66
N VAL A 322 5.47 -16.44 -17.84
CA VAL A 322 6.34 -15.27 -18.06
C VAL A 322 7.28 -15.15 -16.87
N ASN A 323 8.57 -15.19 -17.16
CA ASN A 323 9.63 -15.18 -16.15
C ASN A 323 10.36 -13.82 -16.14
N LEU A 324 10.41 -13.16 -14.99
CA LEU A 324 11.09 -11.90 -14.77
C LEU A 324 12.19 -12.10 -13.72
N LEU A 325 13.46 -12.00 -14.12
CA LEU A 325 14.61 -12.13 -13.22
C LEU A 325 15.08 -10.74 -12.78
N LEU A 326 14.78 -10.36 -11.54
CA LEU A 326 15.18 -9.10 -10.95
C LEU A 326 16.67 -9.17 -10.55
N PRO A 327 17.54 -8.34 -11.14
CA PRO A 327 18.96 -8.34 -10.80
C PRO A 327 19.16 -7.81 -9.38
N PRO A 328 20.15 -8.33 -8.64
CA PRO A 328 20.54 -7.76 -7.37
C PRO A 328 21.11 -6.34 -7.55
N LEU A 329 21.09 -5.54 -6.48
CA LEU A 329 21.47 -4.13 -6.55
C LEU A 329 22.94 -3.92 -6.96
N ARG A 330 23.83 -4.84 -6.60
CA ARG A 330 25.24 -4.84 -6.99
C ARG A 330 25.47 -4.94 -8.51
N ASP A 331 24.55 -5.54 -9.25
CA ASP A 331 24.63 -5.70 -10.71
C ASP A 331 24.02 -4.50 -11.47
N ARG A 332 23.49 -3.51 -10.73
CA ARG A 332 22.92 -2.25 -11.25
C ARG A 332 23.39 -1.03 -10.46
N PRO A 333 24.68 -0.75 -10.40
CA PRO A 333 25.25 0.32 -9.57
C PRO A 333 24.76 1.72 -9.95
N GLU A 334 24.27 1.90 -11.19
CA GLU A 334 23.67 3.14 -11.69
C GLU A 334 22.39 3.51 -10.93
N ASP A 335 21.68 2.52 -10.41
CA ASP A 335 20.41 2.71 -9.70
C ASP A 335 20.60 3.03 -8.21
N ILE A 336 21.78 2.78 -7.64
CA ILE A 336 22.03 2.94 -6.19
C ILE A 336 21.77 4.38 -5.75
N ILE A 337 22.33 5.37 -6.44
CA ILE A 337 22.19 6.77 -6.03
C ILE A 337 20.78 7.32 -6.28
N PRO A 338 20.14 7.10 -7.44
CA PRO A 338 18.74 7.47 -7.64
C PRO A 338 17.80 6.86 -6.60
N LEU A 339 17.98 5.59 -6.25
CA LEU A 339 17.20 4.94 -5.17
C LEU A 339 17.48 5.57 -3.81
N ALA A 340 18.76 5.85 -3.50
CA ALA A 340 19.15 6.49 -2.25
C ALA A 340 18.52 7.88 -2.10
N GLU A 341 18.56 8.70 -3.14
CA GLU A 341 17.94 10.02 -3.15
C GLU A 341 16.41 9.96 -2.99
N TYR A 342 15.78 9.00 -3.68
CA TYR A 342 14.35 8.75 -3.54
C TYR A 342 13.97 8.40 -2.09
N PHE A 343 14.68 7.45 -1.46
CA PHE A 343 14.42 7.07 -0.07
C PHE A 343 14.71 8.20 0.90
N LEU A 344 15.80 8.94 0.68
CA LEU A 344 16.13 10.11 1.49
C LEU A 344 14.99 11.14 1.46
N ALA A 345 14.51 11.50 0.27
CA ALA A 345 13.41 12.45 0.11
C ALA A 345 12.11 11.96 0.77
N ARG A 346 11.82 10.65 0.67
CA ARG A 346 10.65 10.02 1.29
C ARG A 346 10.73 10.08 2.81
N HIS A 347 11.82 9.58 3.43
CA HIS A 347 11.98 9.56 4.87
C HIS A 347 12.03 10.96 5.49
N MET A 348 12.64 11.92 4.81
CA MET A 348 12.66 13.30 5.29
C MET A 348 11.28 13.93 5.31
N ARG A 349 10.44 13.64 4.29
CA ARG A 349 9.05 14.10 4.24
C ARG A 349 8.21 13.46 5.35
N GLU A 350 8.31 12.15 5.53
CA GLU A 350 7.59 11.39 6.55
C GLU A 350 7.95 11.87 7.97
N MET A 351 9.23 12.11 8.22
CA MET A 351 9.74 12.53 9.54
C MET A 351 9.74 14.05 9.73
N LYS A 352 9.26 14.85 8.77
CA LYS A 352 9.24 16.33 8.80
C LYS A 352 10.60 16.94 9.14
N LYS A 353 11.70 16.32 8.67
CA LYS A 353 13.07 16.80 8.90
C LYS A 353 13.51 17.78 7.81
N ARG A 354 14.54 18.62 8.13
CA ARG A 354 15.13 19.55 7.16
C ARG A 354 15.83 18.79 6.03
N LYS A 355 15.93 19.41 4.84
CA LYS A 355 16.56 18.86 3.65
C LYS A 355 18.04 18.52 3.94
N ARG A 356 18.45 17.31 3.58
CA ARG A 356 19.83 16.80 3.72
C ARG A 356 20.34 16.30 2.38
N SER A 357 21.64 16.11 2.29
CA SER A 357 22.30 15.52 1.14
C SER A 357 23.32 14.47 1.58
N PHE A 358 23.73 13.63 0.65
CA PHE A 358 24.81 12.69 0.90
C PHE A 358 26.16 13.37 0.69
N SER A 359 27.12 13.13 1.57
CA SER A 359 28.49 13.55 1.35
C SER A 359 29.11 12.79 0.15
N LYS A 360 30.16 13.36 -0.47
CA LYS A 360 30.88 12.71 -1.58
C LYS A 360 31.45 11.34 -1.17
N SER A 361 31.91 11.23 0.06
CA SER A 361 32.39 9.96 0.65
C SER A 361 31.27 8.93 0.78
N ALA A 362 30.08 9.32 1.26
CA ALA A 362 28.93 8.44 1.36
C ALA A 362 28.50 7.90 -0.03
N ILE A 363 28.44 8.77 -1.05
CA ILE A 363 28.12 8.36 -2.42
C ILE A 363 29.13 7.33 -2.94
N LYS A 364 30.44 7.55 -2.71
CA LYS A 364 31.48 6.60 -3.12
C LYS A 364 31.32 5.26 -2.40
N THR A 365 31.11 5.28 -1.10
CA THR A 365 30.93 4.06 -0.28
C THR A 365 29.68 3.29 -0.71
N MET A 366 28.53 3.97 -0.91
CA MET A 366 27.30 3.32 -1.38
C MET A 366 27.46 2.61 -2.71
N ARG A 367 28.23 3.17 -3.66
CA ARG A 367 28.50 2.55 -4.96
C ARG A 367 29.40 1.32 -4.89
N CYS A 368 30.31 1.28 -3.92
CA CYS A 368 31.27 0.18 -3.76
C CYS A 368 30.72 -0.95 -2.88
N TYR A 369 29.66 -0.71 -2.11
CA TYR A 369 29.11 -1.70 -1.20
C TYR A 369 28.25 -2.73 -1.94
N ALA A 370 28.35 -4.00 -1.55
CA ALA A 370 27.72 -5.13 -2.26
C ALA A 370 26.20 -5.25 -2.08
N TRP A 371 25.64 -4.58 -1.07
CA TRP A 371 24.21 -4.60 -0.74
C TRP A 371 23.59 -6.00 -0.69
N PRO A 372 24.03 -6.89 0.22
CA PRO A 372 23.49 -8.25 0.32
C PRO A 372 21.97 -8.28 0.58
N GLY A 373 21.42 -7.29 1.28
CA GLY A 373 19.97 -7.11 1.46
C GLY A 373 19.31 -6.24 0.38
N ASN A 374 20.04 -5.94 -0.72
CA ASN A 374 19.53 -5.21 -1.88
C ASN A 374 18.87 -3.86 -1.53
N ILE A 375 17.73 -3.54 -2.17
CA ILE A 375 16.99 -2.28 -1.97
C ILE A 375 16.47 -2.16 -0.53
N ARG A 376 16.08 -3.27 0.12
CA ARG A 376 15.60 -3.25 1.50
C ARG A 376 16.70 -2.82 2.47
N GLU A 377 17.93 -3.27 2.27
CA GLU A 377 19.07 -2.84 3.08
C GLU A 377 19.41 -1.37 2.84
N LEU A 378 19.41 -0.93 1.58
CA LEU A 378 19.64 0.47 1.22
C LEU A 378 18.59 1.39 1.88
N ASP A 379 17.31 1.05 1.78
CA ASP A 379 16.21 1.80 2.41
C ASP A 379 16.40 1.90 3.94
N ASN A 380 16.71 0.78 4.60
CA ASN A 380 16.96 0.75 6.04
C ASN A 380 18.19 1.55 6.46
N ALA A 381 19.27 1.53 5.67
CA ALA A 381 20.48 2.31 5.94
C ALA A 381 20.19 3.82 5.87
N ILE A 382 19.40 4.24 4.89
CA ILE A 382 19.00 5.64 4.72
C ILE A 382 18.04 6.07 5.83
N ALA A 383 17.04 5.24 6.15
CA ALA A 383 16.11 5.51 7.26
C ALA A 383 16.88 5.74 8.58
N ARG A 384 17.86 4.87 8.88
CA ARG A 384 18.74 5.00 10.04
C ARG A 384 19.52 6.31 10.01
N ALA A 385 20.13 6.66 8.87
CA ALA A 385 20.88 7.90 8.72
C ALA A 385 20.00 9.14 8.92
N VAL A 386 18.76 9.11 8.45
CA VAL A 386 17.79 10.20 8.67
C VAL A 386 17.40 10.30 10.15
N VAL A 387 17.22 9.18 10.84
CA VAL A 387 16.84 9.16 12.28
C VAL A 387 17.98 9.67 13.15
N LEU A 388 19.18 9.11 12.99
CA LEU A 388 20.34 9.33 13.86
C LEU A 388 21.14 10.59 13.52
N GLY A 389 21.16 11.00 12.26
CA GLY A 389 21.93 12.16 11.82
C GLY A 389 21.37 13.46 12.40
N VAL A 390 22.27 14.37 12.77
CA VAL A 390 21.96 15.74 13.20
C VAL A 390 22.44 16.75 12.15
N GLU A 391 23.48 16.39 11.40
CA GLU A 391 24.15 17.23 10.43
C GLU A 391 23.37 17.34 9.10
N GLU A 392 23.65 18.35 8.29
CA GLU A 392 23.04 18.56 6.97
C GLU A 392 23.55 17.55 5.93
N GLU A 393 24.75 17.01 6.11
CA GLU A 393 25.34 15.99 5.25
C GLU A 393 25.37 14.63 5.91
N ILE A 394 24.96 13.60 5.17
CA ILE A 394 24.99 12.20 5.61
C ILE A 394 26.34 11.61 5.26
N SER A 395 27.10 11.20 6.29
CA SER A 395 28.38 10.52 6.19
C SER A 395 28.23 9.00 6.02
N PRO A 396 29.27 8.26 5.58
CA PRO A 396 29.24 6.79 5.49
C PRO A 396 28.94 6.10 6.83
N ASP A 397 29.39 6.66 7.94
CA ASP A 397 29.18 6.11 9.28
C ASP A 397 27.72 6.11 9.68
N LEU A 398 26.97 7.16 9.31
CA LEU A 398 25.53 7.26 9.56
C LEU A 398 24.73 6.21 8.75
N LEU A 399 25.24 5.82 7.59
CA LEU A 399 24.65 4.73 6.79
C LEU A 399 24.98 3.34 7.36
N GLY A 400 25.94 3.25 8.29
CA GLY A 400 26.43 1.99 8.84
C GLY A 400 27.24 1.17 7.82
N LEU A 401 27.78 1.84 6.80
CA LEU A 401 28.63 1.26 5.77
C LEU A 401 30.13 1.45 6.06
N GLY A 402 30.47 2.16 7.12
CA GLY A 402 31.86 2.29 7.59
C GLY A 402 32.29 0.99 8.26
N GLY A 403 33.38 0.40 7.81
CA GLY A 403 34.23 -0.70 8.27
C GLY A 403 33.92 -1.59 9.49
N GLY A 404 32.68 -1.68 9.91
CA GLY A 404 32.30 -2.37 11.14
C GLY A 404 31.67 -3.75 10.98
N LYS A 405 31.32 -4.19 9.78
CA LYS A 405 30.73 -5.52 9.60
C LYS A 405 31.79 -6.61 9.56
N ASP A 406 32.89 -6.40 8.84
CA ASP A 406 33.97 -7.39 8.77
C ASP A 406 34.62 -7.60 10.15
N GLU A 407 34.76 -6.53 10.94
CA GLU A 407 35.33 -6.60 12.30
C GLU A 407 34.35 -7.20 13.33
N LEU A 408 33.01 -7.07 13.16
CA LEU A 408 32.04 -7.71 14.05
C LEU A 408 31.88 -9.20 13.71
N GLU A 409 31.91 -9.57 12.43
CA GLU A 409 31.94 -10.97 12.00
C GLU A 409 33.25 -11.66 12.40
N GLU A 410 34.38 -10.93 12.39
CA GLU A 410 35.64 -11.44 12.97
C GLU A 410 35.52 -11.64 14.48
N ILE A 411 34.86 -10.75 15.19
CA ILE A 411 34.65 -10.84 16.65
C ILE A 411 33.70 -11.99 16.99
N ASP A 412 32.62 -12.18 16.23
CA ASP A 412 31.63 -13.24 16.44
C ASP A 412 32.21 -14.65 16.24
N ASN A 413 33.27 -14.79 15.46
CA ASN A 413 33.95 -16.07 15.22
C ASN A 413 35.10 -16.36 16.19
N LEU A 414 35.39 -15.48 17.15
CA LEU A 414 36.45 -15.65 18.14
C LEU A 414 35.93 -16.35 19.42
N PRO A 415 36.83 -17.01 20.20
CA PRO A 415 36.48 -17.49 21.53
C PRO A 415 35.96 -16.35 22.43
N TYR A 416 35.03 -16.65 23.31
CA TYR A 416 34.29 -15.70 24.14
C TYR A 416 35.17 -14.60 24.80
N HIS A 417 36.28 -15.00 25.40
CA HIS A 417 37.20 -14.04 26.08
C HIS A 417 37.88 -13.09 25.10
N GLU A 418 38.23 -13.56 23.92
CA GLU A 418 38.90 -12.79 22.87
C GLU A 418 37.95 -11.81 22.20
N SER A 419 36.68 -12.23 21.99
CA SER A 419 35.61 -11.38 21.50
C SER A 419 35.30 -10.21 22.44
N LEU A 420 35.17 -10.50 23.77
CA LEU A 420 34.99 -9.48 24.80
C LEU A 420 36.18 -8.50 24.88
N ASP A 421 37.39 -9.01 24.71
CA ASP A 421 38.60 -8.22 24.77
C ASP A 421 38.70 -7.24 23.62
N ARG A 422 38.48 -7.70 22.39
CA ARG A 422 38.42 -6.86 21.16
C ARG A 422 37.28 -5.84 21.22
N PHE A 423 36.09 -6.28 21.61
CA PHE A 423 34.92 -5.40 21.70
C PHE A 423 35.14 -4.30 22.78
N GLY A 424 35.72 -4.65 23.94
CA GLY A 424 36.07 -3.69 25.00
C GLY A 424 37.10 -2.67 24.53
N THR A 425 38.14 -3.11 23.78
CA THR A 425 39.17 -2.23 23.21
C THR A 425 38.55 -1.21 22.26
N ARG A 426 37.66 -1.66 21.40
CA ARG A 426 36.94 -0.81 20.40
C ARG A 426 36.07 0.25 21.06
N ILE A 427 35.32 -0.11 22.11
CA ILE A 427 34.50 0.86 22.87
C ILE A 427 35.37 1.94 23.50
N LEU A 428 36.52 1.56 24.05
CA LEU A 428 37.46 2.49 24.68
C LEU A 428 38.07 3.44 23.63
N GLU A 429 38.52 2.94 22.49
CA GLU A 429 39.05 3.76 21.39
C GLU A 429 38.00 4.73 20.84
N GLN A 430 36.79 4.27 20.63
CA GLN A 430 35.71 5.10 20.11
C GLN A 430 35.35 6.23 21.08
N ALA A 431 35.30 5.93 22.38
CA ALA A 431 35.06 6.94 23.40
C ALA A 431 36.21 7.97 23.49
N MET A 432 37.44 7.52 23.35
CA MET A 432 38.61 8.39 23.33
C MET A 432 38.62 9.30 22.10
N ARG A 433 38.32 8.79 20.93
CA ARG A 433 38.19 9.59 19.69
C ARG A 433 37.07 10.64 19.82
N ARG A 434 35.87 10.24 20.26
CA ARG A 434 34.71 11.17 20.46
C ARG A 434 34.98 12.24 21.49
N SER A 435 35.84 12.01 22.46
CA SER A 435 36.24 12.96 23.50
C SER A 435 37.49 13.78 23.17
N ASN A 436 37.98 13.74 21.91
CA ASN A 436 39.25 14.33 21.50
C ASN A 436 40.41 13.93 22.45
N TRP A 437 40.49 12.63 22.75
CA TRP A 437 41.51 12.03 23.66
C TRP A 437 41.49 12.56 25.09
N SER A 438 40.42 13.23 25.50
CA SER A 438 40.23 13.68 26.87
C SER A 438 39.72 12.56 27.78
N GLN A 439 40.56 12.01 28.65
CA GLN A 439 40.16 10.92 29.55
C GLN A 439 39.01 11.31 30.52
N THR A 440 38.85 12.57 30.85
CA THR A 440 37.76 13.06 31.71
C THR A 440 36.43 12.98 30.99
N LYS A 441 36.36 13.51 29.74
CA LYS A 441 35.14 13.45 28.91
C LYS A 441 34.82 12.01 28.46
N ALA A 442 35.83 11.19 28.17
CA ALA A 442 35.63 9.79 27.84
C ALA A 442 35.08 8.98 29.02
N SER A 443 35.55 9.27 30.25
CA SER A 443 35.04 8.60 31.45
C SER A 443 33.57 8.93 31.71
N GLU A 444 33.15 10.17 31.49
CA GLU A 444 31.75 10.60 31.57
C GLU A 444 30.87 9.90 30.50
N LEU A 445 31.34 9.85 29.25
CA LEU A 445 30.65 9.16 28.16
C LEU A 445 30.44 7.67 28.42
N LEU A 446 31.39 7.00 29.04
CA LEU A 446 31.35 5.57 29.34
C LEU A 446 30.72 5.23 30.69
N GLY A 447 30.39 6.23 31.53
CA GLY A 447 29.90 6.00 32.89
C GLY A 447 30.94 5.34 33.81
N LEU A 448 32.26 5.51 33.53
CA LEU A 448 33.35 4.91 34.27
C LEU A 448 34.08 5.94 35.13
N GLN A 449 34.67 5.48 36.23
CA GLN A 449 35.56 6.34 36.99
C GLN A 449 36.85 6.59 36.18
N ARG A 450 37.36 7.84 36.18
CA ARG A 450 38.55 8.24 35.40
C ARG A 450 39.79 7.37 35.70
N THR A 451 40.00 7.01 36.97
CA THR A 451 41.11 6.14 37.41
C THR A 451 40.98 4.72 36.83
N TYR A 452 39.76 4.21 36.74
CA TYR A 452 39.51 2.90 36.15
C TYR A 452 39.68 2.92 34.62
N LEU A 453 39.20 3.97 33.96
CA LEU A 453 39.43 4.17 32.52
C LEU A 453 40.93 4.27 32.20
N SER A 454 41.69 5.04 32.95
CA SER A 454 43.14 5.17 32.76
C SER A 454 43.87 3.84 32.88
N ARG A 455 43.45 2.97 33.84
CA ARG A 455 44.01 1.62 33.99
C ARG A 455 43.67 0.71 32.83
N LEU A 456 42.42 0.77 32.30
CA LEU A 456 41.99 0.01 31.14
C LEU A 456 42.74 0.43 29.87
N LEU A 457 42.90 1.73 29.64
CA LEU A 457 43.65 2.26 28.49
C LEU A 457 45.11 1.79 28.50
N LYS A 458 45.74 1.81 29.67
CA LYS A 458 47.12 1.35 29.87
C LYS A 458 47.24 -0.18 29.64
N GLN A 459 46.28 -0.96 30.14
CA GLN A 459 46.24 -2.41 30.01
C GLN A 459 46.06 -2.83 28.52
N LYS A 460 45.29 -2.04 27.75
CA LYS A 460 44.99 -2.29 26.35
C LYS A 460 45.98 -1.61 25.36
N GLY A 461 46.95 -0.86 25.85
CA GLY A 461 47.96 -0.18 25.03
C GLY A 461 47.40 0.96 24.18
N ILE A 462 46.22 1.50 24.52
CA ILE A 462 45.56 2.56 23.76
C ILE A 462 46.20 3.91 24.10
N GLN A 463 46.91 4.48 23.14
CA GLN A 463 47.55 5.80 23.23
C GLN A 463 47.16 6.64 22.00
N GLN A 464 47.25 7.98 22.17
CA GLN A 464 47.04 8.90 21.06
C GLN A 464 48.20 8.66 20.05
N GLY A 465 47.87 8.09 18.88
CA GLY A 465 48.85 7.92 17.81
C GLY A 465 49.32 9.31 17.35
N THR A 466 50.63 9.53 17.42
CA THR A 466 51.25 10.65 16.72
C THR A 466 51.10 10.33 15.21
N GLU A 467 50.21 11.06 14.53
CA GLU A 467 50.20 11.13 13.08
C GLU A 467 51.59 11.60 12.63
N SER A 468 52.32 10.69 12.03
CA SER A 468 53.55 11.03 11.28
C SER A 468 53.15 11.87 10.09
N SER A 469 53.70 13.02 10.00
CA SER A 469 53.61 14.08 8.99
C SER A 469 53.60 13.58 7.55
#